data_47686ba726272cc74b7640b6f9f677cf
#
_entry.id   47686ba726272cc74b7640b6f9f677cf
#
_cell.length_a   1.000
_cell.length_b   1.000
_cell.length_c   1.000
_cell.angle_alpha   90.00
_cell.angle_beta   90.00
_cell.angle_gamma   90.00
#
_symmetry.space_group_name_H-M   'P 1'
#
loop_
_entity.id
_entity.type
_entity.pdbx_description
1 polymer ?
#
loop_
_entity_poly.entity_id
_entity_poly.type
_entity_poly.pdbx_seq_one_letter_code
_entity_poly.pdbx_strand_id
1 'polypeptide(L)'
;MPSLKELKIRRDSIKSTQKITKAKQMVAAAKLRKAQAAAEAARPYSSRLEAVVASLASKIAGGSGEGASPLLAGTGKDQVHLLVVANSDRGLAGAFNANIVKAALAKARELELDGKTVQFYLIGRKGRAVIGRTYPGKIVANYDTTGVKEPGFAQAQAVAHELTDMYLNGKFDVAHLFYSQFKSALAQIPTQQQIIPVKIPADADRNAIAATVEYEPSEEAILDDLLPRNVTVQIFKALLENNASEQGASMTAMDNATRNAGDLINKLNIQYNRGRQAAITTELVEIISGAEAL
;
A
#
# COMPACT_ATOMS: atom_id res chain seq x y z
N MET A 1 8.04 -5.22 43.92
CA MET A 1 6.78 -5.38 43.13
C MET A 1 6.25 -3.98 42.81
N PRO A 2 5.59 -3.74 41.67
CA PRO A 2 4.98 -2.43 41.39
C PRO A 2 3.90 -2.14 42.44
N SER A 3 3.78 -0.88 42.84
CA SER A 3 2.80 -0.45 43.83
C SER A 3 1.36 -0.61 43.32
N LEU A 4 0.39 -0.77 44.23
CA LEU A 4 -1.03 -0.85 43.86
C LEU A 4 -1.49 0.38 43.06
N LYS A 5 -0.93 1.58 43.37
CA LYS A 5 -1.20 2.80 42.66
C LYS A 5 -0.71 2.74 41.20
N GLU A 6 0.50 2.26 40.99
CA GLU A 6 1.08 2.07 39.65
C GLU A 6 0.30 1.07 38.79
N LEU A 7 -0.09 -0.07 39.38
CA LEU A 7 -0.92 -1.08 38.70
C LEU A 7 -2.28 -0.50 38.28
N LYS A 8 -2.91 0.31 39.14
CA LYS A 8 -4.16 1.00 38.83
C LYS A 8 -4.00 1.99 37.69
N ILE A 9 -2.99 2.84 37.73
CA ILE A 9 -2.70 3.83 36.68
C ILE A 9 -2.44 3.12 35.33
N ARG A 10 -1.64 2.06 35.33
CA ARG A 10 -1.33 1.28 34.14
C ARG A 10 -2.55 0.60 33.54
N ARG A 11 -3.40 0.00 34.40
CA ARG A 11 -4.67 -0.60 33.99
C ARG A 11 -5.59 0.43 33.33
N ASP A 12 -5.76 1.59 33.92
CA ASP A 12 -6.66 2.64 33.44
C ASP A 12 -6.15 3.26 32.14
N SER A 13 -4.83 3.37 31.95
CA SER A 13 -4.20 3.76 30.69
C SER A 13 -4.48 2.76 29.57
N ILE A 14 -4.32 1.46 29.84
CA ILE A 14 -4.61 0.40 28.84
C ILE A 14 -6.10 0.37 28.50
N LYS A 15 -6.99 0.58 29.49
CA LYS A 15 -8.43 0.67 29.26
C LYS A 15 -8.79 1.84 28.33
N SER A 16 -8.12 2.96 28.47
CA SER A 16 -8.27 4.11 27.54
C SER A 16 -7.75 3.75 26.15
N THR A 17 -6.59 3.11 26.03
CA THR A 17 -6.05 2.63 24.75
C THR A 17 -7.00 1.65 24.06
N GLN A 18 -7.61 0.72 24.81
CA GLN A 18 -8.61 -0.23 24.29
C GLN A 18 -9.81 0.48 23.67
N LYS A 19 -10.32 1.54 24.34
CA LYS A 19 -11.42 2.34 23.78
C LYS A 19 -11.02 3.04 22.48
N ILE A 20 -9.81 3.61 22.43
CA ILE A 20 -9.29 4.30 21.25
C ILE A 20 -9.11 3.31 20.09
N THR A 21 -8.53 2.13 20.33
CA THR A 21 -8.33 1.12 19.27
C THR A 21 -9.67 0.59 18.76
N LYS A 22 -10.65 0.38 19.63
CA LYS A 22 -12.01 -0.02 19.24
C LYS A 22 -12.69 1.04 18.37
N ALA A 23 -12.58 2.32 18.74
CA ALA A 23 -13.12 3.41 17.93
C ALA A 23 -12.44 3.50 16.56
N LYS A 24 -11.09 3.36 16.51
CA LYS A 24 -10.34 3.34 15.25
C LYS A 24 -10.70 2.14 14.38
N GLN A 25 -10.95 0.96 14.96
CA GLN A 25 -11.44 -0.21 14.23
C GLN A 25 -12.76 0.09 13.51
N MET A 26 -13.72 0.70 14.21
CA MET A 26 -15.02 1.06 13.62
C MET A 26 -14.88 2.09 12.48
N VAL A 27 -14.02 3.10 12.66
CA VAL A 27 -13.74 4.09 11.61
C VAL A 27 -13.09 3.43 10.40
N ALA A 28 -12.10 2.54 10.61
CA ALA A 28 -11.46 1.80 9.52
C ALA A 28 -12.46 0.90 8.77
N ALA A 29 -13.37 0.21 9.48
CA ALA A 29 -14.42 -0.60 8.87
C ALA A 29 -15.38 0.23 7.99
N ALA A 30 -15.78 1.42 8.46
CA ALA A 30 -16.63 2.31 7.67
C ALA A 30 -15.93 2.82 6.40
N LYS A 31 -14.64 3.20 6.52
CA LYS A 31 -13.82 3.63 5.38
C LYS A 31 -13.55 2.48 4.40
N LEU A 32 -13.34 1.25 4.91
CA LEU A 32 -13.11 0.08 4.08
C LEU A 32 -14.27 -0.15 3.12
N ARG A 33 -15.51 -0.08 3.58
CA ARG A 33 -16.70 -0.26 2.72
C ARG A 33 -16.70 0.70 1.53
N LYS A 34 -16.38 1.98 1.79
CA LYS A 34 -16.32 2.99 0.74
C LYS A 34 -15.15 2.76 -0.21
N ALA A 35 -13.97 2.44 0.32
CA ALA A 35 -12.77 2.19 -0.47
C ALA A 35 -12.93 0.93 -1.34
N GLN A 36 -13.54 -0.13 -0.81
CA GLN A 36 -13.83 -1.34 -1.54
C GLN A 36 -14.78 -1.08 -2.71
N ALA A 37 -15.90 -0.38 -2.47
CA ALA A 37 -16.84 -0.02 -3.52
C ALA A 37 -16.18 0.80 -4.64
N ALA A 38 -15.29 1.74 -4.29
CA ALA A 38 -14.56 2.55 -5.27
C ALA A 38 -13.58 1.69 -6.09
N ALA A 39 -12.85 0.77 -5.44
CA ALA A 39 -11.92 -0.13 -6.13
C ALA A 39 -12.68 -1.10 -7.08
N GLU A 40 -13.78 -1.68 -6.62
CA GLU A 40 -14.61 -2.58 -7.44
C GLU A 40 -15.24 -1.85 -8.64
N ALA A 41 -15.70 -0.61 -8.46
CA ALA A 41 -16.27 0.21 -9.54
C ALA A 41 -15.23 0.58 -10.62
N ALA A 42 -13.95 0.72 -10.26
CA ALA A 42 -12.89 1.07 -11.19
C ALA A 42 -12.39 -0.13 -12.02
N ARG A 43 -12.55 -1.37 -11.54
CA ARG A 43 -12.04 -2.58 -12.20
C ARG A 43 -12.55 -2.79 -13.62
N PRO A 44 -13.86 -2.67 -13.92
CA PRO A 44 -14.36 -2.91 -15.27
C PRO A 44 -13.77 -1.95 -16.31
N TYR A 45 -13.59 -0.67 -15.95
CA TYR A 45 -12.99 0.31 -16.83
C TYR A 45 -11.52 0.02 -17.11
N SER A 46 -10.73 -0.27 -16.05
CA SER A 46 -9.30 -0.59 -16.21
C SER A 46 -9.09 -1.86 -17.05
N SER A 47 -9.90 -2.91 -16.82
CA SER A 47 -9.80 -4.16 -17.59
C SER A 47 -10.16 -3.98 -19.06
N ARG A 48 -11.19 -3.17 -19.36
CA ARG A 48 -11.55 -2.87 -20.74
C ARG A 48 -10.49 -2.03 -21.45
N LEU A 49 -9.93 -1.02 -20.78
CA LEU A 49 -8.88 -0.20 -21.34
C LEU A 49 -7.61 -1.03 -21.61
N GLU A 50 -7.21 -1.88 -20.66
CA GLU A 50 -6.10 -2.82 -20.82
C GLU A 50 -6.33 -3.74 -22.03
N ALA A 51 -7.54 -4.26 -22.23
CA ALA A 51 -7.88 -5.10 -23.38
C ALA A 51 -7.85 -4.35 -24.72
N VAL A 52 -8.34 -3.10 -24.76
CA VAL A 52 -8.28 -2.25 -25.98
C VAL A 52 -6.84 -1.94 -26.34
N VAL A 53 -6.03 -1.50 -25.37
CA VAL A 53 -4.61 -1.20 -25.59
C VAL A 53 -3.86 -2.45 -26.06
N ALA A 54 -4.11 -3.61 -25.45
CA ALA A 54 -3.50 -4.88 -25.86
C ALA A 54 -3.89 -5.28 -27.29
N SER A 55 -5.16 -5.11 -27.68
CA SER A 55 -5.64 -5.40 -29.03
C SER A 55 -4.99 -4.50 -30.07
N LEU A 56 -4.98 -3.17 -29.84
CA LEU A 56 -4.33 -2.21 -30.75
C LEU A 56 -2.83 -2.46 -30.87
N ALA A 57 -2.16 -2.65 -29.74
CA ALA A 57 -0.73 -2.91 -29.71
C ALA A 57 -0.35 -4.22 -30.43
N SER A 58 -1.18 -5.27 -30.34
CA SER A 58 -0.95 -6.53 -31.06
C SER A 58 -1.09 -6.38 -32.59
N LYS A 59 -1.97 -5.51 -33.06
CA LYS A 59 -2.13 -5.21 -34.50
C LYS A 59 -0.92 -4.44 -35.04
N ILE A 60 -0.45 -3.42 -34.32
CA ILE A 60 0.72 -2.62 -34.70
C ILE A 60 2.01 -3.45 -34.66
N ALA A 61 2.17 -4.35 -33.67
CA ALA A 61 3.32 -5.26 -33.60
C ALA A 61 3.36 -6.28 -34.76
N GLY A 62 2.23 -6.57 -35.40
CA GLY A 62 2.13 -7.44 -36.61
C GLY A 62 2.38 -6.70 -37.91
N GLY A 63 2.46 -5.35 -37.91
CA GLY A 63 2.83 -4.50 -39.02
C GLY A 63 4.31 -4.07 -38.97
N SER A 64 4.75 -3.34 -39.96
CA SER A 64 6.10 -2.73 -39.98
C SER A 64 6.21 -1.72 -38.84
N GLY A 65 6.86 -2.11 -37.73
CA GLY A 65 6.92 -1.38 -36.46
C GLY A 65 7.68 -0.02 -36.47
N GLU A 66 7.71 0.68 -37.58
CA GLU A 66 8.21 2.07 -37.69
C GLU A 66 7.11 3.02 -37.20
N GLY A 67 7.30 3.59 -35.98
CA GLY A 67 6.39 4.61 -35.42
C GLY A 67 5.71 4.23 -34.11
N ALA A 68 6.02 3.06 -33.52
CA ALA A 68 5.42 2.68 -32.23
C ALA A 68 5.85 3.63 -31.10
N SER A 69 4.87 4.11 -30.34
CA SER A 69 5.09 4.98 -29.18
C SER A 69 6.17 4.40 -28.23
N PRO A 70 7.11 5.24 -27.74
CA PRO A 70 8.11 4.80 -26.76
C PRO A 70 7.50 4.14 -25.52
N LEU A 71 6.28 4.53 -25.12
CA LEU A 71 5.57 3.93 -24.00
C LEU A 71 5.17 2.46 -24.24
N LEU A 72 5.16 2.02 -25.50
CA LEU A 72 4.87 0.63 -25.89
C LEU A 72 6.15 -0.12 -26.29
N ALA A 73 6.90 0.45 -27.24
CA ALA A 73 8.09 -0.18 -27.80
C ALA A 73 9.27 -0.21 -26.80
N GLY A 74 9.26 0.68 -25.82
CA GLY A 74 10.39 0.89 -24.94
C GLY A 74 11.45 1.81 -25.55
N THR A 75 12.50 2.09 -24.79
CA THR A 75 13.67 2.86 -25.21
C THR A 75 14.71 2.01 -25.96
N GLY A 76 14.50 0.71 -26.09
CA GLY A 76 15.51 -0.25 -26.54
C GLY A 76 16.60 -0.52 -25.51
N LYS A 77 16.54 0.12 -24.35
CA LYS A 77 17.44 -0.07 -23.21
C LYS A 77 16.70 -0.71 -22.05
N ASP A 78 17.42 -1.43 -21.22
CA ASP A 78 16.89 -2.10 -20.03
C ASP A 78 17.91 -2.00 -18.90
N GLN A 79 18.45 -0.79 -18.68
CA GLN A 79 19.53 -0.55 -17.72
C GLN A 79 19.04 0.12 -16.46
N VAL A 80 18.15 1.10 -16.55
CA VAL A 80 17.69 1.90 -15.41
C VAL A 80 16.25 1.57 -15.10
N HIS A 81 16.00 1.01 -13.90
CA HIS A 81 14.68 0.63 -13.43
C HIS A 81 14.18 1.58 -12.34
N LEU A 82 12.97 2.11 -12.54
CA LEU A 82 12.27 2.92 -11.56
C LEU A 82 11.25 2.07 -10.80
N LEU A 83 11.40 1.99 -9.49
CA LEU A 83 10.48 1.30 -8.59
C LEU A 83 9.53 2.34 -7.97
N VAL A 84 8.29 2.37 -8.45
CA VAL A 84 7.22 3.23 -7.95
C VAL A 84 6.55 2.53 -6.79
N VAL A 85 6.71 3.04 -5.57
CA VAL A 85 6.26 2.38 -4.35
C VAL A 85 5.11 3.16 -3.73
N ALA A 86 3.89 2.62 -3.83
CA ALA A 86 2.69 3.21 -3.25
C ALA A 86 2.52 2.79 -1.79
N ASN A 87 2.84 3.70 -0.88
CA ASN A 87 2.65 3.53 0.56
C ASN A 87 1.56 4.48 1.09
N SER A 88 1.17 4.30 2.35
CA SER A 88 0.32 5.26 3.05
C SER A 88 1.13 6.37 3.73
N ASP A 89 0.46 7.45 4.09
CA ASP A 89 1.02 8.52 4.94
C ASP A 89 0.88 8.20 6.43
N ARG A 90 -0.08 7.34 6.77
CA ARG A 90 -0.46 7.01 8.14
C ARG A 90 0.10 5.65 8.55
N GLY A 91 0.25 5.46 9.84
CA GLY A 91 0.59 4.16 10.43
C GLY A 91 -0.64 3.43 10.97
N LEU A 92 -0.40 2.44 11.81
CA LEU A 92 -1.43 1.65 12.47
C LEU A 92 -2.22 0.73 11.51
N ALA A 93 -1.60 0.35 10.41
CA ALA A 93 -2.12 -0.61 9.43
C ALA A 93 -1.33 -1.94 9.45
N GLY A 94 -0.86 -2.37 10.63
CA GLY A 94 -0.09 -3.61 10.77
C GLY A 94 1.15 -3.64 9.86
N ALA A 95 1.33 -4.74 9.13
CA ALA A 95 2.45 -4.96 8.23
C ALA A 95 2.23 -4.40 6.81
N PHE A 96 1.12 -3.72 6.52
CA PHE A 96 0.74 -3.25 5.19
C PHE A 96 1.88 -2.53 4.47
N ASN A 97 2.39 -1.43 5.03
CA ASN A 97 3.48 -0.66 4.41
C ASN A 97 4.79 -1.47 4.33
N ALA A 98 5.09 -2.25 5.37
CA ALA A 98 6.31 -3.05 5.43
C ALA A 98 6.32 -4.13 4.34
N ASN A 99 5.19 -4.76 4.05
CA ASN A 99 5.08 -5.79 3.03
C ASN A 99 5.29 -5.23 1.62
N ILE A 100 4.73 -4.05 1.30
CA ILE A 100 4.94 -3.39 0.01
C ILE A 100 6.41 -3.01 -0.16
N VAL A 101 7.01 -2.38 0.86
CA VAL A 101 8.43 -2.02 0.84
C VAL A 101 9.32 -3.25 0.70
N LYS A 102 9.00 -4.34 1.41
CA LYS A 102 9.75 -5.61 1.30
C LYS A 102 9.73 -6.16 -0.12
N ALA A 103 8.58 -6.13 -0.79
CA ALA A 103 8.46 -6.57 -2.19
C ALA A 103 9.29 -5.69 -3.12
N ALA A 104 9.24 -4.36 -2.97
CA ALA A 104 10.05 -3.44 -3.76
C ALA A 104 11.56 -3.63 -3.54
N LEU A 105 11.99 -3.80 -2.28
CA LEU A 105 13.40 -4.05 -1.95
C LEU A 105 13.89 -5.42 -2.45
N ALA A 106 13.02 -6.43 -2.50
CA ALA A 106 13.36 -7.74 -3.08
C ALA A 106 13.63 -7.61 -4.58
N LYS A 107 12.75 -6.90 -5.30
CA LYS A 107 12.94 -6.64 -6.74
C LYS A 107 14.15 -5.75 -7.02
N ALA A 108 14.43 -4.77 -6.17
CA ALA A 108 15.62 -3.94 -6.29
C ALA A 108 16.90 -4.77 -6.24
N ARG A 109 16.99 -5.71 -5.29
CA ARG A 109 18.16 -6.61 -5.17
C ARG A 109 18.29 -7.55 -6.38
N GLU A 110 17.16 -8.09 -6.86
CA GLU A 110 17.14 -8.92 -8.08
C GLU A 110 17.74 -8.15 -9.27
N LEU A 111 17.25 -6.94 -9.51
CA LEU A 111 17.73 -6.07 -10.59
C LEU A 111 19.21 -5.69 -10.45
N GLU A 112 19.68 -5.43 -9.23
CA GLU A 112 21.09 -5.13 -8.99
C GLU A 112 21.99 -6.35 -9.24
N LEU A 113 21.52 -7.55 -8.90
CA LEU A 113 22.24 -8.81 -9.23
C LEU A 113 22.35 -9.01 -10.74
N ASP A 114 21.35 -8.56 -11.51
CA ASP A 114 21.36 -8.55 -12.96
C ASP A 114 22.17 -7.38 -13.56
N GLY A 115 22.89 -6.60 -12.71
CA GLY A 115 23.73 -5.48 -13.14
C GLY A 115 22.94 -4.23 -13.53
N LYS A 116 21.65 -4.14 -13.15
CA LYS A 116 20.79 -2.98 -13.47
C LYS A 116 20.93 -1.87 -12.43
N THR A 117 20.61 -0.66 -12.83
CA THR A 117 20.54 0.51 -11.93
C THR A 117 19.12 0.68 -11.41
N VAL A 118 18.96 0.82 -10.08
CA VAL A 118 17.66 0.98 -9.45
C VAL A 118 17.48 2.40 -8.91
N GLN A 119 16.30 2.95 -9.14
CA GLN A 119 15.82 4.21 -8.58
C GLN A 119 14.44 4.01 -7.95
N PHE A 120 14.05 4.88 -7.01
CA PHE A 120 12.76 4.81 -6.34
C PHE A 120 11.98 6.10 -6.52
N TYR A 121 10.70 5.94 -6.87
CA TYR A 121 9.69 6.97 -6.82
C TYR A 121 8.68 6.59 -5.74
N LEU A 122 8.42 7.47 -4.78
CA LEU A 122 7.55 7.16 -3.67
C LEU A 122 6.22 7.89 -3.79
N ILE A 123 5.14 7.16 -3.51
CA ILE A 123 3.81 7.73 -3.28
C ILE A 123 3.49 7.50 -1.80
N GLY A 124 3.31 8.60 -1.05
CA GLY A 124 3.16 8.54 0.41
C GLY A 124 4.49 8.45 1.17
N ARG A 125 4.43 8.56 2.51
CA ARG A 125 5.61 8.81 3.36
C ARG A 125 6.18 7.59 4.07
N LYS A 126 5.37 6.55 4.31
CA LYS A 126 5.76 5.46 5.23
C LYS A 126 6.90 4.57 4.74
N GLY A 127 7.09 4.47 3.42
CA GLY A 127 8.23 3.73 2.86
C GLY A 127 9.56 4.47 2.90
N ARG A 128 9.54 5.81 2.96
CA ARG A 128 10.70 6.67 2.76
C ARG A 128 11.87 6.36 3.71
N ALA A 129 11.58 6.18 4.99
CA ALA A 129 12.64 5.97 5.99
C ALA A 129 13.38 4.63 5.79
N VAL A 130 12.64 3.59 5.42
CA VAL A 130 13.22 2.24 5.22
C VAL A 130 14.00 2.20 3.91
N ILE A 131 13.41 2.70 2.81
CA ILE A 131 14.04 2.73 1.49
C ILE A 131 15.28 3.64 1.52
N GLY A 132 15.17 4.85 2.10
CA GLY A 132 16.29 5.79 2.18
C GLY A 132 17.47 5.30 3.02
N ARG A 133 17.23 4.42 4.01
CA ARG A 133 18.29 3.77 4.79
C ARG A 133 18.98 2.67 3.99
N THR A 134 18.21 1.88 3.24
CA THR A 134 18.73 0.73 2.48
C THR A 134 19.37 1.18 1.15
N TYR A 135 18.82 2.22 0.54
CA TYR A 135 19.23 2.78 -0.75
C TYR A 135 19.44 4.30 -0.67
N PRO A 136 20.52 4.76 0.00
CA PRO A 136 20.82 6.18 0.14
C PRO A 136 20.96 6.86 -1.24
N GLY A 137 20.33 8.02 -1.41
CA GLY A 137 20.42 8.80 -2.65
C GLY A 137 19.72 8.22 -3.88
N LYS A 138 19.01 7.06 -3.74
CA LYS A 138 18.29 6.43 -4.84
C LYS A 138 16.82 6.83 -4.95
N ILE A 139 16.27 7.59 -3.99
CA ILE A 139 14.91 8.15 -4.07
C ILE A 139 14.99 9.41 -4.93
N VAL A 140 14.44 9.34 -6.14
CA VAL A 140 14.49 10.44 -7.13
C VAL A 140 13.35 11.42 -6.97
N ALA A 141 12.18 10.96 -6.52
CA ALA A 141 11.02 11.81 -6.29
C ALA A 141 10.08 11.22 -5.24
N ASN A 142 9.21 12.06 -4.69
CA ASN A 142 8.19 11.65 -3.72
C ASN A 142 6.92 12.47 -3.94
N TYR A 143 5.84 11.81 -4.32
CA TYR A 143 4.53 12.42 -4.41
C TYR A 143 3.88 12.46 -3.02
N ASP A 144 3.61 13.67 -2.53
CA ASP A 144 3.01 13.88 -1.21
C ASP A 144 1.48 13.74 -1.29
N THR A 145 0.95 12.77 -0.56
CA THR A 145 -0.48 12.53 -0.43
C THR A 145 -1.07 13.11 0.86
N THR A 146 -0.28 13.94 1.58
CA THR A 146 -0.73 14.59 2.82
C THR A 146 -1.96 15.46 2.57
N GLY A 147 -3.01 15.25 3.37
CA GLY A 147 -4.28 15.97 3.21
C GLY A 147 -5.26 15.33 2.23
N VAL A 148 -4.82 14.41 1.39
CA VAL A 148 -5.72 13.65 0.51
C VAL A 148 -6.51 12.65 1.38
N LYS A 149 -7.83 12.83 1.42
CA LYS A 149 -8.71 11.93 2.22
C LYS A 149 -8.94 10.60 1.52
N GLU A 150 -9.09 10.65 0.20
CA GLU A 150 -9.34 9.50 -0.68
C GLU A 150 -8.59 9.72 -1.98
N PRO A 151 -7.94 8.68 -2.54
CA PRO A 151 -7.27 8.80 -3.83
C PRO A 151 -8.29 9.10 -4.94
N GLY A 152 -8.05 10.15 -5.68
CA GLY A 152 -8.84 10.55 -6.84
C GLY A 152 -8.06 10.36 -8.15
N PHE A 153 -8.75 10.49 -9.27
CA PHE A 153 -8.15 10.39 -10.59
C PHE A 153 -7.07 11.46 -10.83
N ALA A 154 -7.29 12.69 -10.32
CA ALA A 154 -6.35 13.80 -10.46
C ALA A 154 -4.96 13.50 -9.84
N GLN A 155 -4.91 12.79 -8.70
CA GLN A 155 -3.65 12.39 -8.08
C GLN A 155 -2.93 11.34 -8.94
N ALA A 156 -3.66 10.37 -9.46
CA ALA A 156 -3.09 9.37 -10.37
C ALA A 156 -2.58 10.01 -11.67
N GLN A 157 -3.31 10.98 -12.20
CA GLN A 157 -2.92 11.72 -13.40
C GLN A 157 -1.66 12.55 -13.17
N ALA A 158 -1.52 13.24 -12.04
CA ALA A 158 -0.32 13.98 -11.69
C ALA A 158 0.92 13.07 -11.61
N VAL A 159 0.79 11.93 -10.94
CA VAL A 159 1.87 10.92 -10.87
C VAL A 159 2.19 10.36 -12.24
N ALA A 160 1.18 9.99 -13.03
CA ALA A 160 1.39 9.44 -14.37
C ALA A 160 2.09 10.43 -15.30
N HIS A 161 1.73 11.70 -15.24
CA HIS A 161 2.37 12.77 -16.03
C HIS A 161 3.84 12.90 -15.65
N GLU A 162 4.17 13.01 -14.37
CA GLU A 162 5.54 13.09 -13.89
C GLU A 162 6.38 11.87 -14.33
N LEU A 163 5.83 10.65 -14.20
CA LEU A 163 6.51 9.43 -14.64
C LEU A 163 6.73 9.39 -16.15
N THR A 164 5.72 9.81 -16.93
CA THR A 164 5.82 9.86 -18.40
C THR A 164 6.86 10.89 -18.84
N ASP A 165 6.89 12.08 -18.23
CA ASP A 165 7.89 13.09 -18.48
C ASP A 165 9.30 12.61 -18.14
N MET A 166 9.47 11.96 -17.00
CA MET A 166 10.76 11.35 -16.62
C MET A 166 11.21 10.31 -17.64
N TYR A 167 10.29 9.48 -18.12
CA TYR A 167 10.56 8.44 -19.12
C TYR A 167 10.98 9.03 -20.46
N LEU A 168 10.21 9.97 -20.99
CA LEU A 168 10.49 10.63 -22.27
C LEU A 168 11.81 11.41 -22.22
N ASN A 169 12.22 11.91 -21.05
CA ASN A 169 13.51 12.54 -20.81
C ASN A 169 14.65 11.53 -20.55
N GLY A 170 14.43 10.24 -20.71
CA GLY A 170 15.46 9.20 -20.57
C GLY A 170 16.00 9.01 -19.15
N LYS A 171 15.22 9.33 -18.12
CA LYS A 171 15.64 9.16 -16.71
C LYS A 171 15.63 7.71 -16.26
N PHE A 172 14.81 6.87 -16.88
CA PHE A 172 14.73 5.44 -16.65
C PHE A 172 14.23 4.71 -17.92
N ASP A 173 14.43 3.40 -17.97
CA ASP A 173 14.04 2.54 -19.10
C ASP A 173 12.76 1.75 -18.78
N VAL A 174 12.62 1.30 -17.53
CA VAL A 174 11.49 0.47 -17.09
C VAL A 174 10.94 0.97 -15.75
N ALA A 175 9.61 1.07 -15.63
CA ALA A 175 8.95 1.39 -14.38
C ALA A 175 8.10 0.23 -13.87
N HIS A 176 8.30 -0.12 -12.58
CA HIS A 176 7.52 -1.12 -11.84
C HIS A 176 6.72 -0.46 -10.72
N LEU A 177 5.42 -0.69 -10.69
CA LEU A 177 4.53 -0.20 -9.65
C LEU A 177 4.35 -1.28 -8.56
N PHE A 178 4.59 -0.90 -7.30
CA PHE A 178 4.38 -1.73 -6.12
C PHE A 178 3.24 -1.16 -5.29
N TYR A 179 2.23 -1.97 -5.07
CA TYR A 179 1.06 -1.63 -4.28
C TYR A 179 0.51 -2.88 -3.58
N SER A 180 -0.55 -2.74 -2.82
CA SER A 180 -1.24 -3.87 -2.20
C SER A 180 -2.60 -4.07 -2.83
N GLN A 181 -2.79 -5.20 -3.51
CA GLN A 181 -4.08 -5.60 -4.05
C GLN A 181 -5.02 -6.03 -2.92
N PHE A 182 -6.22 -5.52 -2.93
CA PHE A 182 -7.25 -5.87 -1.98
C PHE A 182 -7.99 -7.14 -2.40
N LYS A 183 -7.85 -8.21 -1.63
CA LYS A 183 -8.67 -9.43 -1.77
C LYS A 183 -9.78 -9.49 -0.74
N SER A 184 -9.46 -9.18 0.51
CA SER A 184 -10.41 -9.15 1.61
C SER A 184 -9.86 -8.32 2.77
N ALA A 185 -10.68 -8.09 3.79
CA ALA A 185 -10.24 -7.44 5.03
C ALA A 185 -9.08 -8.15 5.73
N LEU A 186 -8.91 -9.45 5.53
CA LEU A 186 -7.85 -10.27 6.12
C LEU A 186 -6.67 -10.50 5.17
N ALA A 187 -6.87 -10.37 3.86
CA ALA A 187 -5.88 -10.70 2.85
C ALA A 187 -5.62 -9.49 1.93
N GLN A 188 -4.43 -8.90 2.08
CA GLN A 188 -3.88 -7.86 1.23
C GLN A 188 -2.59 -8.39 0.61
N ILE A 189 -2.50 -8.37 -0.72
CA ILE A 189 -1.40 -8.99 -1.45
C ILE A 189 -0.48 -7.92 -2.02
N PRO A 190 0.78 -7.83 -1.55
CA PRO A 190 1.77 -7.00 -2.20
C PRO A 190 1.93 -7.44 -3.66
N THR A 191 1.69 -6.52 -4.57
CA THR A 191 1.65 -6.79 -6.01
C THR A 191 2.68 -5.90 -6.70
N GLN A 192 3.39 -6.49 -7.65
CA GLN A 192 4.27 -5.81 -8.57
C GLN A 192 3.64 -5.85 -9.97
N GLN A 193 3.64 -4.70 -10.63
CA GLN A 193 3.16 -4.57 -12.01
C GLN A 193 4.12 -3.65 -12.79
N GLN A 194 4.59 -4.08 -13.95
CA GLN A 194 5.30 -3.17 -14.85
C GLN A 194 4.28 -2.25 -15.52
N ILE A 195 4.54 -0.94 -15.49
CA ILE A 195 3.64 0.08 -16.03
C ILE A 195 4.25 0.82 -17.23
N ILE A 196 5.58 0.91 -17.33
CA ILE A 196 6.30 1.51 -18.46
C ILE A 196 7.53 0.63 -18.75
N PRO A 197 7.77 0.27 -20.03
CA PRO A 197 6.81 0.27 -21.12
C PRO A 197 5.61 -0.62 -20.80
N VAL A 198 4.47 -0.31 -21.41
CA VAL A 198 3.21 -1.05 -21.17
C VAL A 198 3.37 -2.47 -21.67
N LYS A 199 3.25 -3.44 -20.76
CA LYS A 199 3.27 -4.86 -21.14
C LYS A 199 1.94 -5.29 -21.73
N ILE A 200 2.00 -5.90 -22.89
CA ILE A 200 0.86 -6.60 -23.49
C ILE A 200 0.85 -8.01 -22.89
N PRO A 201 -0.23 -8.46 -22.25
CA PRO A 201 -0.34 -9.84 -21.81
C PRO A 201 -0.23 -10.79 -23.03
N ALA A 202 0.61 -11.81 -22.93
CA ALA A 202 0.77 -12.81 -24.00
C ALA A 202 -0.55 -13.56 -24.31
N ASP A 203 -1.42 -13.66 -23.32
CA ASP A 203 -2.75 -14.29 -23.39
C ASP A 203 -3.87 -13.26 -23.65
N ALA A 204 -3.54 -12.04 -24.07
CA ALA A 204 -4.57 -11.10 -24.50
C ALA A 204 -5.32 -11.74 -25.67
N ASP A 205 -6.57 -12.11 -25.39
CA ASP A 205 -7.43 -12.83 -26.31
C ASP A 205 -7.55 -12.00 -27.60
N ARG A 206 -6.81 -12.39 -28.64
CA ARG A 206 -6.76 -11.69 -29.93
C ARG A 206 -8.15 -11.57 -30.55
N ASN A 207 -9.12 -12.31 -30.02
CA ASN A 207 -10.51 -12.34 -30.42
C ASN A 207 -11.45 -11.60 -29.46
N ALA A 208 -11.00 -11.08 -28.31
CA ALA A 208 -11.87 -10.42 -27.33
C ALA A 208 -12.55 -9.15 -27.88
N ILE A 209 -12.02 -8.56 -28.95
CA ILE A 209 -12.66 -7.49 -29.71
C ILE A 209 -12.62 -7.87 -31.21
N ALA A 210 -13.27 -8.99 -31.53
CA ALA A 210 -13.41 -9.51 -32.90
C ALA A 210 -14.43 -8.72 -33.75
N ALA A 211 -15.00 -7.63 -33.23
CA ALA A 211 -15.72 -6.70 -34.06
C ALA A 211 -14.69 -5.93 -34.92
N THR A 212 -14.97 -5.86 -36.22
CA THR A 212 -14.24 -4.98 -37.16
C THR A 212 -14.51 -3.54 -36.74
N VAL A 213 -13.69 -3.04 -35.79
CA VAL A 213 -13.73 -1.65 -35.36
C VAL A 213 -12.81 -0.90 -36.28
N GLU A 214 -13.38 0.03 -37.06
CA GLU A 214 -12.60 1.02 -37.80
C GLU A 214 -12.18 2.12 -36.84
N TYR A 215 -10.90 2.46 -36.86
CA TYR A 215 -10.32 3.48 -35.99
C TYR A 215 -10.03 4.74 -36.81
N GLU A 216 -10.51 5.89 -36.33
CA GLU A 216 -10.25 7.19 -36.92
C GLU A 216 -9.46 8.07 -35.95
N PRO A 217 -8.37 8.78 -36.32
CA PRO A 217 -7.84 8.87 -37.70
C PRO A 217 -6.92 7.69 -38.08
N SER A 218 -6.23 7.05 -37.13
CA SER A 218 -5.42 5.84 -37.34
C SER A 218 -5.22 5.07 -36.01
N GLU A 219 -4.86 3.79 -36.10
CA GLU A 219 -4.60 2.96 -34.93
C GLU A 219 -3.43 3.48 -34.09
N GLU A 220 -2.38 4.02 -34.75
CA GLU A 220 -1.21 4.61 -34.08
C GLU A 220 -1.59 5.87 -33.29
N ALA A 221 -2.32 6.81 -33.92
CA ALA A 221 -2.72 8.06 -33.28
C ALA A 221 -3.60 7.81 -32.04
N ILE A 222 -4.51 6.84 -32.14
CA ILE A 222 -5.35 6.45 -30.98
C ILE A 222 -4.50 5.81 -29.89
N LEU A 223 -3.56 4.95 -30.25
CA LEU A 223 -2.70 4.30 -29.27
C LEU A 223 -1.81 5.30 -28.54
N ASP A 224 -1.27 6.31 -29.24
CA ASP A 224 -0.48 7.38 -28.64
C ASP A 224 -1.26 8.20 -27.58
N ASP A 225 -2.57 8.41 -27.80
CA ASP A 225 -3.45 9.06 -26.81
C ASP A 225 -3.84 8.11 -25.67
N LEU A 226 -4.04 6.83 -25.97
CA LEU A 226 -4.47 5.84 -24.97
C LEU A 226 -3.35 5.38 -24.04
N LEU A 227 -2.08 5.35 -24.46
CA LEU A 227 -0.98 4.84 -23.65
C LEU A 227 -0.74 5.66 -22.38
N PRO A 228 -0.62 7.01 -22.41
CA PRO A 228 -0.51 7.82 -21.20
C PRO A 228 -1.75 7.68 -20.30
N ARG A 229 -2.93 7.55 -20.90
CA ARG A 229 -4.18 7.32 -20.18
C ARG A 229 -4.20 5.94 -19.52
N ASN A 230 -3.66 4.93 -20.18
CA ASN A 230 -3.52 3.57 -19.61
C ASN A 230 -2.61 3.59 -18.37
N VAL A 231 -1.45 4.25 -18.43
CA VAL A 231 -0.56 4.42 -17.27
C VAL A 231 -1.31 5.10 -16.12
N THR A 232 -2.04 6.18 -16.41
CA THR A 232 -2.87 6.88 -15.41
C THR A 232 -3.89 5.96 -14.76
N VAL A 233 -4.61 5.17 -15.55
CA VAL A 233 -5.64 4.25 -15.06
C VAL A 233 -5.05 3.11 -14.23
N GLN A 234 -3.90 2.57 -14.63
CA GLN A 234 -3.18 1.56 -13.85
C GLN A 234 -2.75 2.10 -12.47
N ILE A 235 -2.21 3.32 -12.42
CA ILE A 235 -1.86 3.99 -11.17
C ILE A 235 -3.12 4.26 -10.34
N PHE A 236 -4.20 4.74 -10.94
CA PHE A 236 -5.46 5.01 -10.24
C PHE A 236 -6.04 3.74 -9.63
N LYS A 237 -6.11 2.64 -10.38
CA LYS A 237 -6.52 1.31 -9.89
C LYS A 237 -5.66 0.89 -8.69
N ALA A 238 -4.33 1.01 -8.82
CA ALA A 238 -3.41 0.65 -7.74
C ALA A 238 -3.62 1.50 -6.49
N LEU A 239 -3.86 2.81 -6.61
CA LEU A 239 -4.13 3.70 -5.47
C LEU A 239 -5.45 3.36 -4.77
N LEU A 240 -6.50 3.00 -5.52
CA LEU A 240 -7.79 2.56 -4.97
C LEU A 240 -7.66 1.22 -4.23
N GLU A 241 -7.01 0.23 -4.85
CA GLU A 241 -6.73 -1.07 -4.25
C GLU A 241 -5.87 -0.92 -2.98
N ASN A 242 -4.87 -0.06 -3.03
CA ASN A 242 -3.98 0.25 -1.92
C ASN A 242 -4.74 0.90 -0.75
N ASN A 243 -5.65 1.84 -1.03
CA ASN A 243 -6.49 2.46 -0.02
C ASN A 243 -7.42 1.45 0.66
N ALA A 244 -8.09 0.58 -0.11
CA ALA A 244 -8.92 -0.49 0.44
C ALA A 244 -8.09 -1.45 1.31
N SER A 245 -6.91 -1.85 0.85
CA SER A 245 -5.95 -2.69 1.57
C SER A 245 -5.49 -2.04 2.88
N GLU A 246 -5.17 -0.75 2.88
CA GLU A 246 -4.79 0.00 4.08
C GLU A 246 -5.91 0.00 5.12
N GLN A 247 -7.16 0.28 4.72
CA GLN A 247 -8.29 0.29 5.65
C GLN A 247 -8.57 -1.12 6.20
N GLY A 248 -8.49 -2.17 5.38
CA GLY A 248 -8.61 -3.56 5.81
C GLY A 248 -7.54 -3.96 6.82
N ALA A 249 -6.27 -3.68 6.50
CA ALA A 249 -5.13 -3.93 7.39
C ALA A 249 -5.26 -3.13 8.71
N SER A 250 -5.69 -1.87 8.64
CA SER A 250 -5.90 -1.03 9.82
C SER A 250 -7.04 -1.58 10.71
N MET A 251 -8.15 -2.01 10.12
CA MET A 251 -9.26 -2.62 10.84
C MET A 251 -8.80 -3.86 11.62
N THR A 252 -8.09 -4.77 10.96
CA THR A 252 -7.58 -6.01 11.55
C THR A 252 -6.52 -5.71 12.63
N ALA A 253 -5.61 -4.77 12.39
CA ALA A 253 -4.60 -4.39 13.37
C ALA A 253 -5.22 -3.76 14.62
N MET A 254 -6.26 -2.94 14.47
CA MET A 254 -6.97 -2.35 15.60
C MET A 254 -7.81 -3.37 16.38
N ASP A 255 -8.41 -4.36 15.71
CA ASP A 255 -9.09 -5.48 16.37
C ASP A 255 -8.13 -6.27 17.26
N ASN A 256 -6.97 -6.66 16.70
CA ASN A 256 -5.93 -7.37 17.44
C ASN A 256 -5.41 -6.54 18.64
N ALA A 257 -5.18 -5.25 18.44
CA ALA A 257 -4.75 -4.35 19.50
C ALA A 257 -5.81 -4.23 20.61
N THR A 258 -7.10 -4.22 20.26
CA THR A 258 -8.22 -4.15 21.21
C THR A 258 -8.32 -5.44 22.04
N ARG A 259 -8.15 -6.61 21.42
CA ARG A 259 -8.11 -7.91 22.13
C ARG A 259 -6.91 -7.99 23.06
N ASN A 260 -5.71 -7.68 22.56
CA ASN A 260 -4.48 -7.69 23.37
C ASN A 260 -4.58 -6.73 24.58
N ALA A 261 -5.21 -5.57 24.40
CA ALA A 261 -5.48 -4.66 25.52
C ALA A 261 -6.42 -5.26 26.55
N GLY A 262 -7.45 -6.01 26.13
CA GLY A 262 -8.35 -6.74 27.02
C GLY A 262 -7.61 -7.78 27.88
N ASP A 263 -6.75 -8.58 27.24
CA ASP A 263 -5.95 -9.58 27.94
C ASP A 263 -4.99 -8.96 28.97
N LEU A 264 -4.37 -7.82 28.61
CA LEU A 264 -3.50 -7.07 29.52
C LEU A 264 -4.29 -6.50 30.71
N ILE A 265 -5.50 -5.99 30.50
CA ILE A 265 -6.38 -5.51 31.58
C ILE A 265 -6.70 -6.65 32.54
N ASN A 266 -7.03 -7.83 32.04
CA ASN A 266 -7.33 -9.01 32.87
C ASN A 266 -6.10 -9.42 33.71
N LYS A 267 -4.92 -9.48 33.10
CA LYS A 267 -3.66 -9.78 33.81
C LYS A 267 -3.37 -8.74 34.89
N LEU A 268 -3.54 -7.46 34.60
CA LEU A 268 -3.34 -6.39 35.58
C LEU A 268 -4.38 -6.42 36.72
N ASN A 269 -5.62 -6.80 36.45
CA ASN A 269 -6.64 -6.98 37.48
C ASN A 269 -6.26 -8.11 38.46
N ILE A 270 -5.76 -9.24 37.94
CA ILE A 270 -5.29 -10.37 38.78
C ILE A 270 -4.10 -9.90 39.63
N GLN A 271 -3.12 -9.21 39.03
CA GLN A 271 -1.96 -8.70 39.78
C GLN A 271 -2.36 -7.68 40.85
N TYR A 272 -3.28 -6.79 40.53
CA TYR A 272 -3.79 -5.77 41.46
C TYR A 272 -4.52 -6.42 42.62
N ASN A 273 -5.42 -7.39 42.38
CA ASN A 273 -6.15 -8.09 43.43
C ASN A 273 -5.22 -8.89 44.36
N ARG A 274 -4.21 -9.58 43.77
CA ARG A 274 -3.19 -10.29 44.55
C ARG A 274 -2.37 -9.34 45.41
N GLY A 275 -1.91 -8.23 44.86
CA GLY A 275 -1.15 -7.23 45.58
C GLY A 275 -1.98 -6.56 46.67
N ARG A 276 -3.28 -6.30 46.41
CA ARG A 276 -4.19 -5.76 47.42
C ARG A 276 -4.38 -6.74 48.59
N GLN A 277 -4.60 -8.03 48.29
CA GLN A 277 -4.74 -9.06 49.35
C GLN A 277 -3.45 -9.16 50.19
N ALA A 278 -2.28 -9.16 49.54
CA ALA A 278 -1.02 -9.18 50.26
C ALA A 278 -0.84 -7.95 51.19
N ALA A 279 -1.17 -6.75 50.68
CA ALA A 279 -1.11 -5.52 51.49
C ALA A 279 -2.06 -5.57 52.73
N ILE A 280 -3.31 -6.02 52.52
CA ILE A 280 -4.27 -6.19 53.62
C ILE A 280 -3.75 -7.20 54.65
N THR A 281 -3.17 -8.32 54.19
CA THR A 281 -2.61 -9.34 55.10
C THR A 281 -1.43 -8.79 55.89
N THR A 282 -0.54 -8.01 55.25
CA THR A 282 0.59 -7.37 55.94
C THR A 282 0.11 -6.39 57.00
N GLU A 283 -0.86 -5.51 56.66
CA GLU A 283 -1.45 -4.55 57.59
C GLU A 283 -2.12 -5.26 58.78
N LEU A 284 -2.84 -6.36 58.55
CA LEU A 284 -3.43 -7.18 59.63
C LEU A 284 -2.37 -7.78 60.53
N VAL A 285 -1.32 -8.34 59.97
CA VAL A 285 -0.20 -8.93 60.75
C VAL A 285 0.49 -7.86 61.60
N GLU A 286 0.72 -6.67 61.05
CA GLU A 286 1.31 -5.54 61.76
C GLU A 286 0.42 -5.07 62.91
N ILE A 287 -0.90 -4.98 62.71
CA ILE A 287 -1.84 -4.62 63.78
C ILE A 287 -1.85 -5.68 64.89
N ILE A 288 -1.92 -6.98 64.55
CA ILE A 288 -1.92 -8.07 65.54
C ILE A 288 -0.60 -8.09 66.33
N SER A 289 0.55 -8.02 65.61
CA SER A 289 1.85 -8.00 66.30
C SER A 289 2.05 -6.75 67.16
N GLY A 290 1.48 -5.60 66.76
CA GLY A 290 1.50 -4.38 67.59
C GLY A 290 0.60 -4.51 68.86
N ALA A 291 -0.52 -5.22 68.75
CA ALA A 291 -1.41 -5.47 69.89
C ALA A 291 -0.84 -6.51 70.90
N GLU A 292 -0.09 -7.48 70.41
CA GLU A 292 0.59 -8.47 71.28
C GLU A 292 1.84 -7.91 71.98
N ALA A 293 2.40 -6.79 71.49
CA ALA A 293 3.57 -6.12 72.07
C ALA A 293 3.23 -5.09 73.15
N LEU A 294 1.94 -4.80 73.39
CA LEU A 294 1.39 -3.97 74.49
C LEU A 294 0.94 -4.81 75.66
#